data_d970923e2171c610a19feaa205e55ef6
#
_entry.id   d970923e2171c610a19feaa205e55ef6
#
_cell.length_a   1.000
_cell.length_b   1.000
_cell.length_c   1.000
_cell.angle_alpha   90.00
_cell.angle_beta   90.00
_cell.angle_gamma   90.00
#
_symmetry.space_group_name_H-M   'P 1'
#
loop_
_entity.id
_entity.type
_entity.pdbx_description
1 polymer ?
#
loop_
_entity_poly.entity_id
_entity_poly.type
_entity_poly.pdbx_seq_one_letter_code
_entity_poly.pdbx_strand_id
1 'polypeptide(L)'
;PPATSSAASDVYKRQGKTNPVKWIRIHNLPDFAYFNHSQHVTVAGVECQTCHGPVEEMEIMYQHSPLTMGWCINCHRETNVKVEDNGYYEKIHEALSKKYGVDKLTAAQMGGLECGKCHY
;
A
#
# COMPACT_ATOMS: atom_id res chain seq x y z
N PRO A 1 11.28 -23.36 -2.29
CA PRO A 1 10.69 -24.51 -2.94
C PRO A 1 10.94 -24.54 -4.43
N PRO A 2 11.00 -25.72 -5.05
CA PRO A 2 11.36 -25.85 -6.45
C PRO A 2 10.46 -25.06 -7.41
N ALA A 3 9.15 -25.02 -7.16
CA ALA A 3 8.20 -24.28 -7.99
C ALA A 3 8.51 -22.79 -8.02
N THR A 4 8.82 -22.18 -6.87
CA THR A 4 9.19 -20.77 -6.78
C THR A 4 10.51 -20.49 -7.48
N SER A 5 11.50 -21.36 -7.28
CA SER A 5 12.81 -21.25 -7.93
C SER A 5 12.70 -21.37 -9.46
N SER A 6 11.87 -22.28 -9.95
CA SER A 6 11.63 -22.46 -11.38
C SER A 6 10.96 -21.23 -12.00
N ALA A 7 9.96 -20.66 -11.34
CA ALA A 7 9.29 -19.45 -11.81
C ALA A 7 10.27 -18.27 -11.87
N ALA A 8 11.07 -18.07 -10.84
CA ALA A 8 12.09 -17.02 -10.79
C ALA A 8 13.16 -17.21 -11.88
N SER A 9 13.61 -18.45 -12.10
CA SER A 9 14.57 -18.78 -13.15
C SER A 9 14.02 -18.51 -14.55
N ASP A 10 12.74 -18.83 -14.79
CA ASP A 10 12.09 -18.58 -16.06
C ASP A 10 11.98 -17.08 -16.36
N VAL A 11 11.60 -16.28 -15.39
CA VAL A 11 11.57 -14.82 -15.53
C VAL A 11 12.97 -14.28 -15.83
N TYR A 12 13.97 -14.73 -15.08
CA TYR A 12 15.35 -14.31 -15.27
C TYR A 12 15.90 -14.69 -16.64
N LYS A 13 15.65 -15.91 -17.09
CA LYS A 13 16.05 -16.37 -18.42
C LYS A 13 15.41 -15.58 -19.54
N ARG A 14 14.16 -15.12 -19.35
CA ARG A 14 13.44 -14.32 -20.34
C ARG A 14 13.94 -12.88 -20.45
N GLN A 15 14.57 -12.34 -19.41
CA GLN A 15 15.10 -10.98 -19.43
C GLN A 15 16.13 -10.73 -20.53
N GLY A 16 16.92 -11.74 -20.90
CA GLY A 16 17.89 -11.65 -21.99
C GLY A 16 17.32 -11.93 -23.37
N LYS A 17 16.02 -12.15 -23.50
CA LYS A 17 15.34 -12.46 -24.74
C LYS A 17 14.37 -11.33 -25.11
N THR A 18 13.95 -11.31 -26.38
CA THR A 18 13.03 -10.30 -26.89
C THR A 18 11.58 -10.46 -26.43
N ASN A 19 11.24 -11.58 -25.79
CA ASN A 19 9.89 -11.87 -25.34
C ASN A 19 9.68 -11.41 -23.89
N PRO A 20 8.92 -10.34 -23.64
CA PRO A 20 8.62 -9.91 -22.27
C PRO A 20 7.72 -10.91 -21.54
N VAL A 21 7.81 -10.91 -20.21
CA VAL A 21 6.91 -11.70 -19.37
C VAL A 21 5.51 -11.09 -19.44
N LYS A 22 4.51 -11.93 -19.72
CA LYS A 22 3.11 -11.51 -19.71
C LYS A 22 2.57 -11.64 -18.28
N TRP A 23 2.47 -10.51 -17.60
CA TRP A 23 1.91 -10.47 -16.26
C TRP A 23 0.39 -10.49 -16.31
N ILE A 24 -0.23 -11.24 -15.40
CA ILE A 24 -1.68 -11.24 -15.21
C ILE A 24 -2.01 -10.31 -14.05
N ARG A 25 -2.85 -9.32 -14.32
CA ARG A 25 -3.31 -8.39 -13.28
C ARG A 25 -4.39 -9.07 -12.44
N ILE A 26 -4.09 -9.32 -11.18
CA ILE A 26 -5.01 -9.96 -10.23
C ILE A 26 -5.77 -8.90 -9.43
N HIS A 27 -5.08 -7.86 -8.96
CA HIS A 27 -5.69 -6.81 -8.14
C HIS A 27 -6.26 -5.70 -9.01
N ASN A 28 -7.55 -5.43 -8.83
CA ASN A 28 -8.28 -4.44 -9.62
C ASN A 28 -8.41 -3.13 -8.86
N LEU A 29 -7.45 -2.24 -9.08
CA LEU A 29 -7.52 -0.86 -8.67
C LEU A 29 -7.95 -0.04 -9.88
N PRO A 30 -8.87 0.96 -9.77
CA PRO A 30 -9.23 1.81 -10.89
C PRO A 30 -8.02 2.50 -11.51
N ASP A 31 -7.98 2.61 -12.83
CA ASP A 31 -6.83 3.18 -13.54
C ASP A 31 -6.56 4.64 -13.19
N PHE A 32 -7.57 5.37 -12.77
CA PHE A 32 -7.45 6.77 -12.35
C PHE A 32 -7.06 6.94 -10.88
N ALA A 33 -6.92 5.86 -10.11
CA ALA A 33 -6.42 5.89 -8.75
C ALA A 33 -4.97 5.39 -8.71
N TYR A 34 -4.11 6.17 -8.09
CA TYR A 34 -2.69 5.83 -7.97
C TYR A 34 -2.39 5.35 -6.56
N PHE A 35 -1.68 4.24 -6.47
CA PHE A 35 -1.30 3.64 -5.21
C PHE A 35 0.21 3.43 -5.15
N ASN A 36 0.80 3.85 -4.04
CA ASN A 36 2.23 3.74 -3.81
C ASN A 36 2.50 2.82 -2.62
N HIS A 37 3.06 1.65 -2.89
CA HIS A 37 3.42 0.68 -1.86
C HIS A 37 4.44 1.23 -0.86
N SER A 38 5.42 1.99 -1.31
CA SER A 38 6.45 2.49 -0.42
C SER A 38 5.90 3.43 0.64
N GLN A 39 4.90 4.23 0.30
CA GLN A 39 4.25 5.13 1.25
C GLN A 39 3.49 4.34 2.33
N HIS A 40 2.88 3.23 1.97
CA HIS A 40 2.10 2.41 2.90
C HIS A 40 2.96 1.44 3.70
N VAL A 41 3.90 0.78 3.06
CA VAL A 41 4.71 -0.26 3.69
C VAL A 41 5.94 0.33 4.37
N THR A 42 6.74 1.09 3.65
CA THR A 42 8.01 1.62 4.18
C THR A 42 7.79 2.79 5.12
N VAL A 43 6.98 3.76 4.73
CA VAL A 43 6.75 4.97 5.53
C VAL A 43 5.73 4.70 6.64
N ALA A 44 4.55 4.18 6.29
CA ALA A 44 3.48 3.97 7.26
C ALA A 44 3.62 2.69 8.09
N GLY A 45 4.44 1.74 7.65
CA GLY A 45 4.65 0.49 8.35
C GLY A 45 3.46 -0.47 8.33
N VAL A 46 2.60 -0.35 7.33
CA VAL A 46 1.44 -1.24 7.16
C VAL A 46 1.91 -2.61 6.67
N GLU A 47 1.41 -3.66 7.28
CA GLU A 47 1.76 -5.01 6.90
C GLU A 47 1.09 -5.43 5.58
N CYS A 48 1.76 -6.29 4.83
CA CYS A 48 1.24 -6.83 3.57
C CYS A 48 -0.13 -7.47 3.74
N GLN A 49 -0.30 -8.22 4.83
CA GLN A 49 -1.53 -8.95 5.15
C GLN A 49 -2.74 -8.04 5.39
N THR A 50 -2.50 -6.80 5.81
CA THR A 50 -3.60 -5.84 6.03
C THR A 50 -4.42 -5.61 4.77
N CYS A 51 -3.76 -5.59 3.62
CA CYS A 51 -4.41 -5.39 2.33
C CYS A 51 -4.58 -6.69 1.54
N HIS A 52 -3.59 -7.58 1.61
CA HIS A 52 -3.54 -8.80 0.80
C HIS A 52 -4.06 -10.05 1.50
N GLY A 53 -4.42 -9.97 2.79
CA GLY A 53 -4.81 -11.14 3.55
C GLY A 53 -3.63 -12.09 3.78
N PRO A 54 -3.87 -13.41 3.91
CA PRO A 54 -2.80 -14.37 4.20
C PRO A 54 -1.93 -14.64 2.96
N VAL A 55 -1.31 -13.60 2.42
CA VAL A 55 -0.57 -13.64 1.16
C VAL A 55 0.59 -14.66 1.18
N GLU A 56 1.21 -14.86 2.32
CA GLU A 56 2.30 -15.82 2.50
C GLU A 56 1.84 -17.29 2.37
N GLU A 57 0.56 -17.55 2.53
CA GLU A 57 -0.03 -18.89 2.43
C GLU A 57 -0.69 -19.14 1.08
N MET A 58 -0.74 -18.12 0.21
CA MET A 58 -1.40 -18.24 -1.10
C MET A 58 -0.52 -19.01 -2.08
N GLU A 59 -1.00 -20.15 -2.57
CA GLU A 59 -0.36 -20.84 -3.68
C GLU A 59 -0.60 -20.10 -5.00
N ILE A 60 -1.83 -19.62 -5.18
CA ILE A 60 -2.23 -18.78 -6.31
C ILE A 60 -2.75 -17.48 -5.74
N MET A 61 -2.19 -16.35 -6.19
CA MET A 61 -2.58 -15.03 -5.73
C MET A 61 -4.03 -14.73 -6.11
N TYR A 62 -4.79 -14.22 -5.14
CA TYR A 62 -6.14 -13.69 -5.37
C TYR A 62 -6.30 -12.36 -4.64
N GLN A 63 -7.27 -11.57 -5.06
CA GLN A 63 -7.60 -10.31 -4.41
C GLN A 63 -8.42 -10.56 -3.16
N HIS A 64 -7.85 -10.30 -2.00
CA HIS A 64 -8.49 -10.51 -0.70
C HIS A 64 -9.42 -9.34 -0.33
N SER A 65 -8.91 -8.12 -0.42
CA SER A 65 -9.66 -6.90 -0.07
C SER A 65 -10.28 -6.26 -1.32
N PRO A 66 -11.41 -5.56 -1.18
CA PRO A 66 -12.12 -5.02 -2.34
C PRO A 66 -11.35 -3.92 -3.07
N LEU A 67 -10.46 -3.22 -2.39
CA LEU A 67 -9.65 -2.11 -2.94
C LEU A 67 -10.50 -1.01 -3.56
N THR A 68 -11.72 -0.81 -3.05
CA THR A 68 -12.61 0.27 -3.46
C THR A 68 -12.22 1.56 -2.76
N MET A 69 -12.68 2.68 -3.31
CA MET A 69 -12.46 4.00 -2.68
C MET A 69 -12.96 4.02 -1.23
N GLY A 70 -14.16 3.46 -0.98
CA GLY A 70 -14.72 3.38 0.37
C GLY A 70 -13.85 2.57 1.33
N TRP A 71 -13.29 1.48 0.86
CA TRP A 71 -12.39 0.65 1.66
C TRP A 71 -11.12 1.42 2.07
N CYS A 72 -10.51 2.12 1.13
CA CYS A 72 -9.33 2.95 1.40
C CYS A 72 -9.66 4.09 2.37
N ILE A 73 -10.76 4.77 2.15
CA ILE A 73 -11.23 5.89 3.00
C ILE A 73 -11.50 5.41 4.43
N ASN A 74 -12.14 4.27 4.60
CA ASN A 74 -12.40 3.71 5.93
C ASN A 74 -11.11 3.42 6.68
N CYS A 75 -10.14 2.83 6.02
CA CYS A 75 -8.82 2.59 6.61
C CYS A 75 -8.16 3.92 7.04
N HIS A 76 -8.19 4.94 6.19
CA HIS A 76 -7.61 6.25 6.49
C HIS A 76 -8.31 6.98 7.63
N ARG A 77 -9.57 6.71 7.87
CA ARG A 77 -10.32 7.28 9.00
C ARG A 77 -9.99 6.61 10.33
N GLU A 78 -9.65 5.34 10.31
CA GLU A 78 -9.45 4.53 11.51
C GLU A 78 -7.99 4.36 11.90
N THR A 79 -7.07 4.39 10.93
CA THR A 79 -5.67 4.06 11.16
C THR A 79 -4.87 5.30 11.56
N ASN A 80 -4.19 5.22 12.70
CA ASN A 80 -3.26 6.25 13.13
C ASN A 80 -1.99 6.21 12.29
N VAL A 81 -1.48 7.39 11.96
CA VAL A 81 -0.23 7.47 11.20
C VAL A 81 0.96 7.16 12.09
N LYS A 82 1.95 6.49 11.50
CA LYS A 82 3.24 6.26 12.12
C LYS A 82 4.17 7.39 11.71
N VAL A 83 4.65 8.13 12.71
CA VAL A 83 5.53 9.29 12.48
C VAL A 83 6.95 9.07 12.98
N GLU A 84 7.20 7.94 13.64
CA GLU A 84 8.50 7.59 14.18
C GLU A 84 9.55 7.52 13.07
N ASP A 85 10.72 8.04 13.34
CA ASP A 85 11.86 8.06 12.41
C ASP A 85 11.60 8.84 11.10
N ASN A 86 10.60 9.73 11.09
CA ASN A 86 10.31 10.58 9.94
C ASN A 86 10.14 12.03 10.37
N GLY A 87 11.21 12.80 10.32
CA GLY A 87 11.23 14.19 10.80
C GLY A 87 10.23 15.11 10.11
N TYR A 88 9.91 14.85 8.84
CA TYR A 88 8.93 15.64 8.10
C TYR A 88 7.51 15.41 8.68
N TYR A 89 7.11 14.16 8.82
CA TYR A 89 5.79 13.85 9.37
C TYR A 89 5.68 14.13 10.85
N GLU A 90 6.77 14.01 11.61
CA GLU A 90 6.78 14.38 13.03
C GLU A 90 6.39 15.84 13.25
N LYS A 91 6.95 16.76 12.47
CA LYS A 91 6.63 18.19 12.59
C LYS A 91 5.19 18.49 12.26
N ILE A 92 4.69 17.90 11.17
CA ILE A 92 3.29 18.05 10.75
C ILE A 92 2.36 17.45 11.81
N HIS A 93 2.70 16.28 12.31
CA HIS A 93 1.93 15.59 13.35
C HIS A 93 1.85 16.45 14.63
N GLU A 94 2.96 17.02 15.07
CA GLU A 94 3.00 17.90 16.24
C GLU A 94 2.07 19.11 16.07
N ALA A 95 2.15 19.79 14.94
CA ALA A 95 1.33 20.96 14.66
C ALA A 95 -0.17 20.63 14.62
N LEU A 96 -0.53 19.52 13.96
CA LEU A 96 -1.92 19.07 13.85
C LEU A 96 -2.45 18.49 15.15
N SER A 97 -1.62 17.82 15.93
CA SER A 97 -1.99 17.31 17.25
C SER A 97 -2.40 18.44 18.18
N LYS A 98 -1.68 19.54 18.16
CA LYS A 98 -2.05 20.76 18.90
C LYS A 98 -3.36 21.34 18.40
N LYS A 99 -3.55 21.39 17.08
CA LYS A 99 -4.77 21.94 16.47
C LYS A 99 -6.00 21.13 16.82
N TYR A 100 -5.92 19.81 16.80
CA TYR A 100 -7.05 18.92 17.09
C TYR A 100 -7.16 18.51 18.56
N GLY A 101 -6.13 18.79 19.37
CA GLY A 101 -6.13 18.44 20.77
C GLY A 101 -6.05 16.95 21.07
N VAL A 102 -5.37 16.18 20.21
CA VAL A 102 -5.22 14.72 20.31
C VAL A 102 -3.75 14.31 20.25
N ASP A 103 -3.42 13.18 20.87
CA ASP A 103 -2.04 12.67 20.90
C ASP A 103 -1.65 11.95 19.60
N LYS A 104 -2.63 11.30 18.97
CA LYS A 104 -2.43 10.53 17.73
C LYS A 104 -3.39 11.00 16.66
N LEU A 105 -2.91 11.07 15.44
CA LEU A 105 -3.70 11.47 14.29
C LEU A 105 -3.94 10.27 13.37
N THR A 106 -5.15 10.20 12.82
CA THR A 106 -5.46 9.25 11.75
C THR A 106 -4.92 9.77 10.42
N ALA A 107 -4.81 8.88 9.44
CA ALA A 107 -4.42 9.27 8.09
C ALA A 107 -5.36 10.34 7.52
N ALA A 108 -6.67 10.26 7.81
CA ALA A 108 -7.65 11.27 7.41
C ALA A 108 -7.32 12.66 7.96
N GLN A 109 -6.96 12.74 9.23
CA GLN A 109 -6.60 14.02 9.87
C GLN A 109 -5.32 14.63 9.30
N MET A 110 -4.46 13.84 8.71
CA MET A 110 -3.24 14.29 8.04
C MET A 110 -3.42 14.50 6.52
N GLY A 111 -4.65 14.62 6.06
CA GLY A 111 -4.95 14.91 4.67
C GLY A 111 -5.12 13.70 3.77
N GLY A 112 -5.19 12.49 4.33
CA GLY A 112 -5.30 11.25 3.56
C GLY A 112 -6.63 11.04 2.84
N LEU A 113 -7.62 11.92 3.05
CA LEU A 113 -8.91 11.88 2.34
C LEU A 113 -8.99 12.89 1.20
N GLU A 114 -7.95 13.68 0.97
CA GLU A 114 -7.98 14.63 -0.14
C GLU A 114 -7.88 13.91 -1.48
N CYS A 115 -8.73 14.32 -2.42
CA CYS A 115 -8.85 13.67 -3.73
C CYS A 115 -7.51 13.58 -4.47
N GLY A 116 -6.71 14.65 -4.42
CA GLY A 116 -5.41 14.71 -5.09
C GLY A 116 -4.33 13.82 -4.50
N LYS A 117 -4.58 13.17 -3.36
CA LYS A 117 -3.64 12.19 -2.79
C LYS A 117 -3.68 10.85 -3.54
N CYS A 118 -4.80 10.55 -4.15
CA CYS A 118 -5.00 9.30 -4.90
C CYS A 118 -5.20 9.53 -6.40
N HIS A 119 -5.73 10.70 -6.79
CA HIS A 119 -6.10 11.03 -8.17
C HIS A 119 -5.25 12.20 -8.70
N TYR A 120 -3.97 11.96 -8.83
CA TYR A 120 -3.03 12.98 -9.34
C TYR A 120 -2.55 12.73 -10.77
#